data_682e0f90a040af517e1fab49a00ceee1
#
_entry.id   682e0f90a040af517e1fab49a00ceee1
#
_cell.length_a   1.000
_cell.length_b   1.000
_cell.length_c   1.000
_cell.angle_alpha   90.00
_cell.angle_beta   90.00
_cell.angle_gamma   90.00
#
_symmetry.space_group_name_H-M   'P 1'
#
loop_
_entity.id
_entity.type
_entity.pdbx_description
1 polymer ?
#
loop_
_entity_poly.entity_id
_entity_poly.type
_entity_poly.pdbx_seq_one_letter_code
_entity_poly.pdbx_strand_id
1 'polypeptide(L)'
;MPQVNYLGVFVAGLVIFLLGGLWYSPILFAKRWIALQGRTEEQMRADAANANMPVMYFIAFVCGLIIAWGIAVLANQFPPATPPSGMGWAMRGAKLGLFCWFAFAASTSFANAIFSNKPRALWVIDSGYNLVSFVVAGIILMTWR
;
A
#
# COMPACT_ATOMS: atom_id res chain seq x y z
N MET A 1 6.80 18.53 -18.86
CA MET A 1 6.27 17.41 -18.05
C MET A 1 6.31 17.82 -16.61
N PRO A 2 5.29 17.60 -15.79
CA PRO A 2 5.35 17.90 -14.37
C PRO A 2 6.50 17.10 -13.75
N GLN A 3 7.33 17.77 -12.98
CA GLN A 3 8.52 17.13 -12.39
C GLN A 3 8.09 16.25 -11.22
N VAL A 4 8.31 14.95 -11.33
CA VAL A 4 8.10 14.00 -10.24
C VAL A 4 9.28 14.09 -9.26
N ASN A 5 9.00 14.29 -7.98
CA ASN A 5 10.03 14.21 -6.95
C ASN A 5 10.39 12.73 -6.70
N TYR A 6 11.44 12.24 -7.36
CA TYR A 6 11.86 10.85 -7.23
C TYR A 6 12.36 10.47 -5.84
N LEU A 7 12.89 11.42 -5.08
CA LEU A 7 13.26 11.18 -3.69
C LEU A 7 12.01 10.96 -2.82
N GLY A 8 10.96 11.75 -3.05
CA GLY A 8 9.66 11.55 -2.43
C GLY A 8 9.05 10.18 -2.78
N VAL A 9 9.16 9.76 -4.04
CA VAL A 9 8.73 8.44 -4.50
C VAL A 9 9.49 7.33 -3.78
N PHE A 10 10.80 7.43 -3.66
CA PHE A 10 11.62 6.46 -2.94
C PHE A 10 11.23 6.35 -1.47
N VAL A 11 11.07 7.48 -0.79
CA VAL A 11 10.67 7.50 0.63
C VAL A 11 9.26 6.94 0.81
N ALA A 12 8.31 7.32 -0.04
CA ALA A 12 6.95 6.78 0.02
C ALA A 12 6.93 5.27 -0.23
N GLY A 13 7.68 4.77 -1.21
CA GLY A 13 7.82 3.33 -1.49
C GLY A 13 8.44 2.56 -0.32
N LEU A 14 9.46 3.15 0.30
CA LEU A 14 10.09 2.56 1.51
C LEU A 14 9.09 2.50 2.67
N VAL A 15 8.31 3.56 2.89
CA VAL A 15 7.28 3.58 3.94
C VAL A 15 6.20 2.53 3.67
N ILE A 16 5.73 2.38 2.43
CA ILE A 16 4.78 1.31 2.05
C ILE A 16 5.35 -0.06 2.42
N PHE A 17 6.60 -0.33 2.07
CA PHE A 17 7.27 -1.60 2.38
C PHE A 17 7.37 -1.84 3.90
N LEU A 18 7.80 -0.85 4.67
CA LEU A 18 7.91 -0.95 6.13
C LEU A 18 6.55 -1.13 6.81
N LEU A 19 5.51 -0.44 6.33
CA LEU A 19 4.14 -0.63 6.78
C LEU A 19 3.66 -2.06 6.53
N GLY A 20 4.01 -2.66 5.40
CA GLY A 20 3.71 -4.07 5.11
C GLY A 20 4.37 -5.02 6.10
N GLY A 21 5.64 -4.81 6.41
CA GLY A 21 6.36 -5.57 7.43
C GLY A 21 5.71 -5.48 8.81
N LEU A 22 5.29 -4.28 9.21
CA LEU A 22 4.59 -4.05 10.47
C LEU A 22 3.18 -4.66 10.47
N TRP A 23 2.41 -4.45 9.39
CA TRP A 23 1.02 -4.89 9.28
C TRP A 23 0.87 -6.41 9.37
N TYR A 24 1.75 -7.14 8.67
CA TYR A 24 1.78 -8.60 8.66
C TYR A 24 2.73 -9.19 9.71
N SER A 25 3.12 -8.41 10.70
CA SER A 25 3.92 -8.88 11.84
C SER A 25 3.03 -9.50 12.93
N PRO A 26 3.62 -10.31 13.83
CA PRO A 26 2.92 -10.84 15.01
C PRO A 26 2.37 -9.76 15.96
N ILE A 27 2.90 -8.54 15.86
CA ILE A 27 2.43 -7.38 16.64
C ILE A 27 1.03 -6.95 16.21
N LEU A 28 0.68 -7.08 14.92
CA LEU A 28 -0.60 -6.68 14.38
C LEU A 28 -1.43 -7.87 13.91
N PHE A 29 -1.38 -8.22 12.64
CA PHE A 29 -2.37 -9.09 12.01
C PHE A 29 -1.87 -10.48 11.60
N ALA A 30 -0.59 -10.81 11.79
CA ALA A 30 -0.02 -12.05 11.28
C ALA A 30 -0.78 -13.30 11.69
N LYS A 31 -1.11 -13.43 12.98
CA LYS A 31 -1.82 -14.62 13.49
C LYS A 31 -3.19 -14.80 12.85
N ARG A 32 -3.97 -13.70 12.80
CA ARG A 32 -5.31 -13.73 12.21
C ARG A 32 -5.27 -13.94 10.70
N TRP A 33 -4.30 -13.31 10.03
CA TRP A 33 -4.09 -13.45 8.59
C TRP A 33 -3.74 -14.89 8.19
N ILE A 34 -2.83 -15.54 8.95
CA ILE A 34 -2.47 -16.95 8.76
C ILE A 34 -3.68 -17.86 8.98
N ALA A 35 -4.41 -17.68 10.08
CA ALA A 35 -5.59 -18.48 10.41
C ALA A 35 -6.69 -18.38 9.34
N LEU A 36 -6.93 -17.17 8.81
CA LEU A 36 -7.93 -16.93 7.76
C LEU A 36 -7.57 -17.57 6.41
N GLN A 37 -6.31 -17.88 6.18
CA GLN A 37 -5.87 -18.64 5.01
C GLN A 37 -6.05 -20.15 5.15
N GLY A 38 -6.53 -20.63 6.30
CA GLY A 38 -6.63 -22.05 6.60
C GLY A 38 -5.29 -22.75 6.79
N ARG A 39 -4.25 -22.00 7.14
CA ARG A 39 -2.88 -22.48 7.37
C ARG A 39 -2.50 -22.40 8.84
N THR A 40 -1.57 -23.26 9.27
CA THR A 40 -0.94 -23.20 10.58
C THR A 40 0.33 -22.34 10.50
N GLU A 41 0.79 -21.80 11.65
CA GLU A 41 2.06 -21.09 11.71
C GLU A 41 3.25 -21.99 11.30
N GLU A 42 3.18 -23.27 11.59
CA GLU A 42 4.19 -24.25 11.22
C GLU A 42 4.28 -24.46 9.71
N GLN A 43 3.12 -24.56 9.03
CA GLN A 43 3.06 -24.64 7.58
C GLN A 43 3.63 -23.36 6.92
N MET A 44 3.31 -22.19 7.46
CA MET A 44 3.85 -20.92 6.95
C MET A 44 5.36 -20.81 7.14
N ARG A 45 5.91 -21.30 8.25
CA ARG A 45 7.36 -21.36 8.47
C ARG A 45 8.05 -22.32 7.49
N ALA A 46 7.45 -23.47 7.23
CA ALA A 46 7.99 -24.45 6.28
C ALA A 46 8.00 -23.86 4.85
N ASP A 47 6.94 -23.18 4.44
CA ASP A 47 6.87 -22.51 3.13
C ASP A 47 7.92 -21.39 3.03
N ALA A 48 8.09 -20.59 4.09
CA ALA A 48 9.09 -19.52 4.13
C ALA A 48 10.53 -20.07 4.07
N ALA A 49 10.81 -21.22 4.69
CA ALA A 49 12.12 -21.87 4.65
C ALA A 49 12.49 -22.33 3.22
N ASN A 50 11.51 -22.70 2.40
CA ASN A 50 11.68 -23.13 1.02
C ASN A 50 11.58 -21.98 -0.01
N ALA A 51 11.14 -20.79 0.40
CA ALA A 51 11.00 -19.62 -0.45
C ALA A 51 12.28 -18.77 -0.45
N ASN A 52 12.54 -18.08 -1.55
CA ASN A 52 13.58 -17.06 -1.61
C ASN A 52 13.05 -15.74 -1.01
N MET A 53 13.06 -15.64 0.31
CA MET A 53 12.53 -14.48 1.04
C MET A 53 13.16 -13.15 0.63
N PRO A 54 14.50 -13.04 0.43
CA PRO A 54 15.09 -11.79 -0.04
C PRO A 54 14.52 -11.30 -1.38
N VAL A 55 14.31 -12.20 -2.33
CA VAL A 55 13.71 -11.87 -3.62
C VAL A 55 12.25 -11.43 -3.45
N MET A 56 11.47 -12.09 -2.61
CA MET A 56 10.09 -11.71 -2.34
C MET A 56 9.99 -10.31 -1.70
N TYR A 57 10.85 -10.00 -0.74
CA TYR A 57 10.93 -8.67 -0.14
C TYR A 57 11.36 -7.61 -1.14
N PHE A 58 12.32 -7.91 -2.00
CA PHE A 58 12.73 -7.01 -3.07
C PHE A 58 11.58 -6.70 -4.03
N ILE A 59 10.84 -7.72 -4.46
CA ILE A 59 9.66 -7.55 -5.33
C ILE A 59 8.60 -6.70 -4.63
N ALA A 60 8.33 -6.95 -3.35
CA ALA A 60 7.37 -6.16 -2.56
C ALA A 60 7.80 -4.68 -2.47
N PHE A 61 9.09 -4.42 -2.27
CA PHE A 61 9.63 -3.06 -2.28
C PHE A 61 9.46 -2.38 -3.64
N VAL A 62 9.77 -3.07 -4.73
CA VAL A 62 9.58 -2.56 -6.10
C VAL A 62 8.11 -2.25 -6.37
N CYS A 63 7.18 -3.11 -5.93
CA CYS A 63 5.74 -2.83 -6.02
C CYS A 63 5.36 -1.55 -5.26
N GLY A 64 5.91 -1.35 -4.07
CA GLY A 64 5.73 -0.11 -3.29
C GLY A 64 6.23 1.13 -4.03
N LEU A 65 7.37 1.04 -4.70
CA LEU A 65 7.91 2.13 -5.54
C LEU A 65 6.99 2.44 -6.74
N ILE A 66 6.46 1.42 -7.39
CA ILE A 66 5.53 1.58 -8.53
C ILE A 66 4.25 2.28 -8.07
N ILE A 67 3.69 1.88 -6.94
CA ILE A 67 2.50 2.52 -6.34
C ILE A 67 2.79 4.00 -6.03
N ALA A 68 3.90 4.28 -5.35
CA ALA A 68 4.30 5.64 -5.01
C ALA A 68 4.51 6.51 -6.26
N TRP A 69 5.18 5.97 -7.28
CA TRP A 69 5.37 6.65 -8.55
C TRP A 69 4.04 6.95 -9.24
N GLY A 70 3.12 6.00 -9.30
CA GLY A 70 1.79 6.19 -9.89
C GLY A 70 0.99 7.30 -9.20
N ILE A 71 1.01 7.33 -7.87
CA ILE A 71 0.36 8.38 -7.07
C ILE A 71 1.04 9.74 -7.34
N ALA A 72 2.38 9.80 -7.44
CA ALA A 72 3.12 11.02 -7.73
C ALA A 72 2.78 11.59 -9.11
N VAL A 73 2.67 10.72 -10.12
CA VAL A 73 2.25 11.13 -11.48
C VAL A 73 0.85 11.71 -11.44
N LEU A 74 -0.11 11.03 -10.82
CA LEU A 74 -1.49 11.52 -10.69
C LEU A 74 -1.57 12.83 -9.91
N ALA A 75 -0.80 12.98 -8.83
CA ALA A 75 -0.71 14.20 -8.05
C ALA A 75 -0.33 15.43 -8.90
N ASN A 76 0.56 15.21 -9.87
CA ASN A 76 1.05 16.27 -10.76
C ASN A 76 0.12 16.58 -11.94
N GLN A 77 -0.76 15.67 -12.32
CA GLN A 77 -1.71 15.91 -13.43
C GLN A 77 -2.85 16.86 -13.04
N PHE A 78 -3.16 16.95 -11.76
CA PHE A 78 -4.27 17.76 -11.26
C PHE A 78 -3.76 18.81 -10.24
N PRO A 79 -2.99 19.83 -10.68
CA PRO A 79 -2.55 20.88 -9.78
C PRO A 79 -3.76 21.67 -9.27
N PRO A 80 -3.75 22.13 -8.01
CA PRO A 80 -4.81 23.00 -7.51
C PRO A 80 -4.74 24.39 -8.16
N ALA A 81 -5.89 25.00 -8.39
CA ALA A 81 -5.98 26.37 -8.93
C ALA A 81 -5.27 27.38 -8.01
N THR A 82 -5.39 27.19 -6.71
CA THR A 82 -4.65 27.96 -5.67
C THR A 82 -3.88 26.98 -4.80
N PRO A 83 -2.57 27.22 -4.60
CA PRO A 83 -1.77 26.34 -3.74
C PRO A 83 -2.34 26.31 -2.32
N PRO A 84 -2.61 25.13 -1.76
CA PRO A 84 -3.03 25.02 -0.37
C PRO A 84 -1.95 25.50 0.59
N SER A 85 -2.32 26.02 1.74
CA SER A 85 -1.41 26.36 2.82
C SER A 85 -1.36 25.27 3.88
N GLY A 86 -0.22 25.13 4.56
CA GLY A 86 -0.07 24.26 5.73
C GLY A 86 -0.57 22.82 5.51
N MET A 87 -1.53 22.39 6.34
CA MET A 87 -2.10 21.05 6.32
C MET A 87 -2.91 20.74 5.04
N GLY A 88 -3.21 21.72 4.22
CA GLY A 88 -3.99 21.53 2.99
C GLY A 88 -3.34 20.57 1.99
N TRP A 89 -2.01 20.53 1.92
CA TRP A 89 -1.29 19.58 1.07
C TRP A 89 -1.43 18.14 1.58
N ALA A 90 -1.31 17.92 2.88
CA ALA A 90 -1.51 16.60 3.49
C ALA A 90 -2.93 16.08 3.27
N MET A 91 -3.94 16.93 3.46
CA MET A 91 -5.34 16.59 3.23
C MET A 91 -5.61 16.24 1.76
N ARG A 92 -5.01 16.99 0.84
CA ARG A 92 -5.12 16.70 -0.59
C ARG A 92 -4.46 15.37 -0.95
N GLY A 93 -3.28 15.08 -0.38
CA GLY A 93 -2.58 13.82 -0.55
C GLY A 93 -3.39 12.64 0.00
N ALA A 94 -3.97 12.80 1.18
CA ALA A 94 -4.84 11.78 1.78
C ALA A 94 -6.08 11.48 0.91
N LYS A 95 -6.73 12.51 0.37
CA LYS A 95 -7.87 12.34 -0.54
C LYS A 95 -7.48 11.64 -1.84
N LEU A 96 -6.33 11.99 -2.42
CA LEU A 96 -5.83 11.32 -3.63
C LEU A 96 -5.51 9.85 -3.36
N GLY A 97 -4.80 9.56 -2.26
CA GLY A 97 -4.51 8.18 -1.86
C GLY A 97 -5.78 7.37 -1.60
N LEU A 98 -6.74 7.94 -0.89
CA LEU A 98 -8.05 7.31 -0.66
C LEU A 98 -8.79 7.04 -1.97
N PHE A 99 -8.80 7.99 -2.90
CA PHE A 99 -9.41 7.82 -4.22
C PHE A 99 -8.73 6.68 -5.00
N CYS A 100 -7.41 6.66 -5.08
CA CYS A 100 -6.66 5.62 -5.78
C CYS A 100 -6.91 4.24 -5.17
N TRP A 101 -6.92 4.16 -3.84
CA TRP A 101 -7.26 2.92 -3.15
C TRP A 101 -8.67 2.45 -3.49
N PHE A 102 -9.67 3.32 -3.36
CA PHE A 102 -11.07 2.94 -3.59
C PHE A 102 -11.34 2.55 -5.04
N ALA A 103 -10.89 3.40 -5.98
CA ALA A 103 -11.17 3.21 -7.40
C ALA A 103 -10.41 2.02 -8.03
N PHE A 104 -9.19 1.74 -7.58
CA PHE A 104 -8.34 0.75 -8.25
C PHE A 104 -8.02 -0.46 -7.36
N ALA A 105 -7.50 -0.25 -6.16
CA ALA A 105 -7.04 -1.35 -5.31
C ALA A 105 -8.20 -2.10 -4.65
N ALA A 106 -9.13 -1.40 -4.00
CA ALA A 106 -10.25 -2.03 -3.30
C ALA A 106 -11.21 -2.72 -4.27
N SER A 107 -11.60 -2.05 -5.35
CA SER A 107 -12.56 -2.59 -6.32
C SER A 107 -12.03 -3.84 -7.00
N THR A 108 -10.79 -3.83 -7.48
CA THR A 108 -10.17 -5.00 -8.15
C THR A 108 -9.92 -6.16 -7.18
N SER A 109 -9.40 -5.88 -5.98
CA SER A 109 -9.14 -6.91 -4.98
C SER A 109 -10.42 -7.52 -4.41
N PHE A 110 -11.48 -6.72 -4.26
CA PHE A 110 -12.78 -7.23 -3.80
C PHE A 110 -13.43 -8.16 -4.82
N ALA A 111 -13.42 -7.78 -6.10
CA ALA A 111 -13.89 -8.65 -7.18
C ALA A 111 -13.13 -9.99 -7.17
N ASN A 112 -11.79 -9.95 -7.11
CA ASN A 112 -10.97 -11.16 -7.02
C ASN A 112 -11.30 -11.99 -5.77
N ALA A 113 -11.52 -11.36 -4.62
CA ALA A 113 -11.84 -12.06 -3.37
C ALA A 113 -13.19 -12.82 -3.46
N ILE A 114 -14.19 -12.21 -4.09
CA ILE A 114 -15.51 -12.85 -4.29
C ILE A 114 -15.36 -14.10 -5.17
N PHE A 115 -14.73 -13.96 -6.34
CA PHE A 115 -14.58 -15.09 -7.28
C PHE A 115 -13.60 -16.16 -6.79
N SER A 116 -12.62 -15.80 -5.97
CA SER A 116 -11.70 -16.76 -5.36
C SER A 116 -12.24 -17.39 -4.07
N ASN A 117 -13.47 -17.06 -3.67
CA ASN A 117 -14.11 -17.54 -2.43
C ASN A 117 -13.26 -17.32 -1.18
N LYS A 118 -12.54 -16.19 -1.12
CA LYS A 118 -11.71 -15.83 0.04
C LYS A 118 -12.58 -15.31 1.19
N PRO A 119 -12.18 -15.58 2.46
CA PRO A 119 -12.88 -15.01 3.61
C PRO A 119 -12.89 -13.48 3.54
N ARG A 120 -14.04 -12.85 3.80
CA ARG A 120 -14.18 -11.39 3.80
C ARG A 120 -13.25 -10.71 4.80
N ALA A 121 -13.02 -11.35 5.97
CA ALA A 121 -12.10 -10.85 6.97
C ALA A 121 -10.65 -10.79 6.47
N LEU A 122 -10.23 -11.74 5.64
CA LEU A 122 -8.92 -11.72 4.99
C LEU A 122 -8.80 -10.54 4.04
N TRP A 123 -9.82 -10.30 3.21
CA TRP A 123 -9.86 -9.14 2.33
C TRP A 123 -9.78 -7.82 3.11
N VAL A 124 -10.48 -7.71 4.24
CA VAL A 124 -10.44 -6.50 5.08
C VAL A 124 -9.03 -6.22 5.60
N ILE A 125 -8.28 -7.25 6.02
CA ILE A 125 -6.90 -7.10 6.48
C ILE A 125 -6.00 -6.62 5.33
N ASP A 126 -6.05 -7.28 4.18
CA ASP A 126 -5.22 -6.96 3.03
C ASP A 126 -5.57 -5.59 2.42
N SER A 127 -6.86 -5.30 2.28
CA SER A 127 -7.35 -4.03 1.75
C SER A 127 -7.10 -2.87 2.72
N GLY A 128 -7.16 -3.12 4.03
CA GLY A 128 -6.80 -2.15 5.06
C GLY A 128 -5.33 -1.74 4.99
N TYR A 129 -4.42 -2.69 4.78
CA TYR A 129 -3.02 -2.40 4.50
C TYR A 129 -2.86 -1.47 3.29
N ASN A 130 -3.51 -1.83 2.18
CA ASN A 130 -3.47 -1.01 0.97
C ASN A 130 -4.03 0.40 1.19
N LEU A 131 -5.14 0.52 1.93
CA LEU A 131 -5.74 1.81 2.27
C LEU A 131 -4.74 2.72 3.00
N VAL A 132 -4.14 2.23 4.07
CA VAL A 132 -3.17 3.00 4.87
C VAL A 132 -1.96 3.35 4.01
N SER A 133 -1.44 2.42 3.23
CA SER A 133 -0.28 2.62 2.36
C SER A 133 -0.53 3.71 1.31
N PHE A 134 -1.67 3.68 0.63
CA PHE A 134 -2.03 4.66 -0.40
C PHE A 134 -2.24 6.06 0.20
N VAL A 135 -2.91 6.14 1.35
CA VAL A 135 -3.15 7.42 2.03
C VAL A 135 -1.84 8.04 2.52
N VAL A 136 -0.99 7.25 3.18
CA VAL A 136 0.30 7.73 3.69
C VAL A 136 1.23 8.14 2.54
N ALA A 137 1.32 7.35 1.48
CA ALA A 137 2.08 7.70 0.29
C ALA A 137 1.58 9.00 -0.35
N GLY A 138 0.27 9.18 -0.47
CA GLY A 138 -0.33 10.40 -0.98
C GLY A 138 0.04 11.63 -0.14
N ILE A 139 0.00 11.51 1.19
CA ILE A 139 0.41 12.57 2.12
C ILE A 139 1.88 12.94 1.91
N ILE A 140 2.78 11.96 1.92
CA ILE A 140 4.22 12.18 1.72
C ILE A 140 4.49 12.91 0.41
N LEU A 141 3.93 12.40 -0.68
CA LEU A 141 4.17 12.91 -2.04
C LEU A 141 3.59 14.31 -2.28
N MET A 142 2.52 14.68 -1.59
CA MET A 142 1.93 16.01 -1.73
C MET A 142 2.54 17.03 -0.77
N THR A 143 3.05 16.62 0.37
CA THR A 143 3.71 17.51 1.32
C THR A 143 5.18 17.75 0.96
N TRP A 144 5.81 16.81 0.32
CA TRP A 144 7.21 16.87 -0.08
C TRP A 144 7.34 17.00 -1.61
N ARG A 145 7.04 18.19 -2.08
CA ARG A 145 7.09 18.56 -3.52
C ARG A 145 8.40 19.19 -3.92
#